data_6021e115af032c1f1988686580581126
#
_entry.id   6021e115af032c1f1988686580581126
#
_cell.length_a   1.000
_cell.length_b   1.000
_cell.length_c   1.000
_cell.angle_alpha   90.00
_cell.angle_beta   90.00
_cell.angle_gamma   90.00
#
_symmetry.space_group_name_H-M   'P 1'
#
loop_
_entity.id
_entity.type
_entity.pdbx_description
1 polymer ?
#
loop_
_entity_poly.entity_id
_entity_poly.type
_entity_poly.pdbx_seq_one_letter_code
_entity_poly.pdbx_strand_id
1 'polypeptide(L)'
;MGTKYKFLNPSGIYFISFAVVDWIDVFTRNKYKDIIVESLRYCFEKKGMVLFAWCIMTSHVHLIFGVKGNIKHSDLIRDFKKFTSKAIINAIIHNTQESRKEWMLEKFVKARTNKTNISGYQFWQHDNLPIEVFTPSVIACSKIL
;
A
#
# COMPACT_ATOMS: atom_id res chain seq x y z
N MET A 1 -7.91 8.25 -17.34
CA MET A 1 -7.02 8.41 -16.20
C MET A 1 -6.23 9.69 -16.30
N GLY A 2 -6.37 10.53 -15.32
CA GLY A 2 -5.65 11.79 -15.30
C GLY A 2 -4.16 11.61 -15.13
N THR A 3 -3.37 12.45 -15.81
CA THR A 3 -1.92 12.54 -15.62
C THR A 3 -1.54 13.11 -14.24
N LYS A 4 -2.52 13.60 -13.50
CA LYS A 4 -2.38 14.35 -12.26
C LYS A 4 -1.68 13.57 -11.13
N TYR A 5 -1.79 12.24 -11.14
CA TYR A 5 -1.32 11.37 -10.05
C TYR A 5 -0.31 10.33 -10.55
N LYS A 6 0.72 10.80 -11.26
CA LYS A 6 1.78 9.90 -11.76
C LYS A 6 3.13 10.27 -11.16
N PHE A 7 4.03 9.30 -11.13
CA PHE A 7 5.42 9.52 -10.75
C PHE A 7 6.18 10.07 -11.97
N LEU A 8 6.21 11.38 -12.12
CA LEU A 8 6.79 12.03 -13.29
C LEU A 8 8.30 12.24 -13.20
N ASN A 9 8.84 12.32 -11.98
CA ASN A 9 10.26 12.55 -11.76
C ASN A 9 10.93 11.25 -11.29
N PRO A 10 11.76 10.60 -12.14
CA PRO A 10 12.43 9.35 -11.74
C PRO A 10 13.37 9.47 -10.55
N SER A 11 13.87 10.68 -10.27
CA SER A 11 14.74 10.96 -9.13
C SER A 11 13.99 11.55 -7.96
N GLY A 12 12.68 11.67 -8.05
CA GLY A 12 11.87 12.38 -7.06
C GLY A 12 11.59 11.57 -5.81
N ILE A 13 11.29 12.30 -4.74
CA ILE A 13 10.77 11.77 -3.49
C ILE A 13 9.27 12.02 -3.50
N TYR A 14 8.48 10.98 -3.22
CA TYR A 14 7.03 11.05 -3.32
C TYR A 14 6.36 10.68 -2.02
N PHE A 15 5.33 11.45 -1.68
CA PHE A 15 4.34 11.06 -0.69
C PHE A 15 3.24 10.29 -1.42
N ILE A 16 2.92 9.09 -0.94
CA ILE A 16 1.81 8.31 -1.46
C ILE A 16 0.87 7.89 -0.33
N SER A 17 -0.36 7.66 -0.71
CA SER A 17 -1.41 7.19 0.19
C SER A 17 -2.21 6.11 -0.51
N PHE A 18 -2.41 4.98 0.12
CA PHE A 18 -3.22 3.92 -0.45
C PHE A 18 -4.06 3.26 0.63
N ALA A 19 -5.30 2.95 0.28
CA ALA A 19 -6.32 2.51 1.22
C ALA A 19 -6.78 1.09 0.93
N VAL A 20 -7.23 0.41 1.98
CA VAL A 20 -7.94 -0.86 1.85
C VAL A 20 -9.30 -0.58 1.19
N VAL A 21 -9.76 -1.51 0.37
CA VAL A 21 -11.08 -1.45 -0.26
C VAL A 21 -12.16 -1.20 0.82
N ASP A 22 -13.09 -0.32 0.51
CA ASP A 22 -14.19 0.09 1.40
C ASP A 22 -13.71 0.65 2.75
N TRP A 23 -12.46 1.09 2.82
CA TRP A 23 -11.86 1.63 4.06
C TRP A 23 -11.97 0.67 5.25
N ILE A 24 -11.89 -0.62 4.99
CA ILE A 24 -11.96 -1.65 6.03
C ILE A 24 -10.76 -1.50 6.96
N ASP A 25 -11.02 -1.52 8.26
CA ASP A 25 -10.03 -1.27 9.31
C ASP A 25 -9.17 -2.50 9.63
N VAL A 26 -8.55 -3.07 8.60
CA VAL A 26 -7.72 -4.29 8.71
C VAL A 26 -6.58 -4.10 9.69
N PHE A 27 -5.99 -2.91 9.71
CA PHE A 27 -4.78 -2.64 10.48
C PHE A 27 -5.03 -2.31 11.95
N THR A 28 -6.21 -2.57 12.47
CA THR A 28 -6.44 -2.58 13.92
C THR A 28 -5.74 -3.77 14.58
N ARG A 29 -5.37 -4.78 13.80
CA ARG A 29 -4.66 -5.96 14.31
C ARG A 29 -3.19 -5.92 13.93
N ASN A 30 -2.32 -6.06 14.91
CA ASN A 30 -0.87 -6.02 14.72
C ASN A 30 -0.37 -7.07 13.73
N LYS A 31 -1.01 -8.22 13.69
CA LYS A 31 -0.64 -9.30 12.76
C LYS A 31 -0.59 -8.82 11.31
N TYR A 32 -1.55 -8.00 10.90
CA TYR A 32 -1.61 -7.47 9.52
C TYR A 32 -0.69 -6.26 9.32
N LYS A 33 -0.53 -5.44 10.37
CA LYS A 33 0.48 -4.36 10.35
C LYS A 33 1.89 -4.91 10.16
N ASP A 34 2.21 -6.01 10.83
CA ASP A 34 3.54 -6.62 10.74
C ASP A 34 3.87 -7.03 9.31
N ILE A 35 2.88 -7.48 8.54
CA ILE A 35 3.08 -7.82 7.13
C ILE A 35 3.52 -6.58 6.34
N ILE A 36 2.88 -5.42 6.59
CA ILE A 36 3.27 -4.17 5.95
C ILE A 36 4.70 -3.78 6.33
N VAL A 37 5.02 -3.81 7.62
CA VAL A 37 6.34 -3.43 8.11
C VAL A 37 7.43 -4.32 7.52
N GLU A 38 7.24 -5.63 7.53
CA GLU A 38 8.20 -6.57 6.97
C GLU A 38 8.35 -6.39 5.46
N SER A 39 7.27 -6.09 4.76
CA SER A 39 7.31 -5.83 3.32
C SER A 39 8.06 -4.53 3.00
N LEU A 40 7.87 -3.49 3.80
CA LEU A 40 8.63 -2.23 3.66
C LEU A 40 10.12 -2.47 3.91
N ARG A 41 10.44 -3.24 4.94
CA ARG A 41 11.83 -3.60 5.23
C ARG A 41 12.48 -4.34 4.05
N TYR A 42 11.77 -5.30 3.49
CA TYR A 42 12.24 -6.04 2.33
C TYR A 42 12.49 -5.12 1.13
N CYS A 43 11.55 -4.22 0.84
CA CYS A 43 11.71 -3.25 -0.26
C CYS A 43 12.90 -2.33 -0.02
N PHE A 44 13.10 -1.89 1.21
CA PHE A 44 14.24 -1.05 1.58
C PHE A 44 15.58 -1.82 1.41
N GLU A 45 15.64 -3.05 1.86
CA GLU A 45 16.89 -3.83 1.84
C GLU A 45 17.19 -4.44 0.47
N LYS A 46 16.18 -4.85 -0.29
CA LYS A 46 16.35 -5.71 -1.47
C LYS A 46 15.81 -5.14 -2.77
N LYS A 47 14.92 -4.14 -2.74
CA LYS A 47 14.23 -3.65 -3.94
C LYS A 47 14.56 -2.21 -4.30
N GLY A 48 15.55 -1.62 -3.66
CA GLY A 48 15.99 -0.28 -3.98
C GLY A 48 15.05 0.84 -3.55
N MET A 49 14.19 0.59 -2.58
CA MET A 49 13.39 1.64 -1.97
C MET A 49 14.25 2.49 -1.04
N VAL A 50 14.10 3.80 -1.14
CA VAL A 50 14.63 4.74 -0.14
C VAL A 50 13.44 5.21 0.67
N LEU A 51 13.33 4.76 1.90
CA LEU A 51 12.17 5.04 2.73
C LEU A 51 12.48 6.15 3.72
N PHE A 52 11.79 7.28 3.60
CA PHE A 52 11.99 8.44 4.48
C PHE A 52 11.03 8.44 5.66
N ALA A 53 9.78 8.06 5.42
CA ALA A 53 8.77 8.00 6.47
C ALA A 53 7.64 7.06 6.06
N TRP A 54 6.96 6.53 7.06
CA TRP A 54 5.78 5.68 6.84
C TRP A 54 4.83 5.79 8.01
N CYS A 55 3.55 5.56 7.73
CA CYS A 55 2.52 5.55 8.76
C CYS A 55 1.44 4.56 8.36
N ILE A 56 1.09 3.65 9.24
CA ILE A 56 0.01 2.67 9.02
C ILE A 56 -1.18 3.10 9.86
N MET A 57 -2.22 3.60 9.17
CA MET A 57 -3.50 3.91 9.79
C MET A 57 -4.37 2.65 9.82
N THR A 58 -5.53 2.72 10.45
CA THR A 58 -6.40 1.53 10.57
C THR A 58 -6.86 0.97 9.23
N SER A 59 -7.03 1.82 8.22
CA SER A 59 -7.57 1.44 6.91
C SER A 59 -6.70 1.87 5.73
N HIS A 60 -5.56 2.51 5.97
CA HIS A 60 -4.71 3.00 4.88
C HIS A 60 -3.27 3.19 5.35
N VAL A 61 -2.38 3.36 4.38
CA VAL A 61 -0.94 3.50 4.62
C VAL A 61 -0.44 4.75 3.89
N HIS A 62 0.44 5.49 4.54
CA HIS A 62 1.16 6.62 3.95
C HIS A 62 2.64 6.32 3.91
N LEU A 63 3.28 6.66 2.79
CA LEU A 63 4.74 6.53 2.63
C LEU A 63 5.32 7.82 2.07
N ILE A 64 6.54 8.13 2.47
CA ILE A 64 7.41 9.06 1.75
C ILE A 64 8.63 8.26 1.33
N PHE A 65 8.82 8.15 0.02
CA PHE A 65 9.86 7.28 -0.50
C PHE A 65 10.46 7.80 -1.81
N GLY A 66 11.65 7.34 -2.10
CA GLY A 66 12.30 7.45 -3.39
C GLY A 66 12.80 6.09 -3.83
N VAL A 67 13.52 6.05 -4.94
CA VAL A 67 14.06 4.82 -5.49
C VAL A 67 15.53 5.01 -5.88
N LYS A 68 16.29 3.90 -5.91
CA LYS A 68 17.68 3.89 -6.30
C LYS A 68 17.82 3.43 -7.74
N GLY A 69 18.82 4.00 -8.44
CA GLY A 69 19.20 3.53 -9.78
C GLY A 69 18.07 3.62 -10.79
N ASN A 70 17.88 2.55 -11.55
CA ASN A 70 16.91 2.49 -12.64
C ASN A 70 15.53 1.96 -12.22
N ILE A 71 15.30 1.83 -10.93
CA ILE A 71 14.04 1.33 -10.39
C ILE A 71 12.97 2.42 -10.54
N LYS A 72 11.78 2.01 -11.01
CA LYS A 72 10.66 2.93 -11.16
C LYS A 72 9.77 2.89 -9.93
N HIS A 73 9.34 4.07 -9.47
CA HIS A 73 8.42 4.19 -8.33
C HIS A 73 7.16 3.36 -8.55
N SER A 74 6.56 3.46 -9.74
CA SER A 74 5.32 2.76 -10.07
C SER A 74 5.46 1.24 -10.00
N ASP A 75 6.58 0.71 -10.50
CA ASP A 75 6.84 -0.73 -10.48
C ASP A 75 7.02 -1.24 -9.04
N LEU A 76 7.77 -0.49 -8.24
CA LEU A 76 8.02 -0.84 -6.85
C LEU A 76 6.72 -0.88 -6.04
N ILE A 77 5.87 0.13 -6.20
CA ILE A 77 4.60 0.19 -5.47
C ILE A 77 3.62 -0.86 -5.99
N ARG A 78 3.57 -1.10 -7.31
CA ARG A 78 2.77 -2.18 -7.87
C ARG A 78 3.12 -3.52 -7.23
N ASP A 79 4.41 -3.84 -7.18
CA ASP A 79 4.89 -5.10 -6.62
C ASP A 79 4.63 -5.18 -5.11
N PHE A 80 4.83 -4.09 -4.40
CA PHE A 80 4.52 -3.99 -2.98
C PHE A 80 3.04 -4.28 -2.70
N LYS A 81 2.15 -3.63 -3.45
CA LYS A 81 0.70 -3.81 -3.27
C LYS A 81 0.29 -5.24 -3.62
N LYS A 82 0.85 -5.80 -4.67
CA LYS A 82 0.55 -7.17 -5.09
C LYS A 82 0.97 -8.19 -4.02
N PHE A 83 2.19 -8.05 -3.50
CA PHE A 83 2.71 -8.95 -2.47
C PHE A 83 1.92 -8.83 -1.17
N THR A 84 1.71 -7.61 -0.67
CA THR A 84 1.02 -7.38 0.59
C THR A 84 -0.45 -7.79 0.53
N SER A 85 -1.11 -7.57 -0.60
CA SER A 85 -2.47 -8.02 -0.83
C SER A 85 -2.59 -9.53 -0.64
N LYS A 86 -1.73 -10.30 -1.30
CA LYS A 86 -1.72 -11.76 -1.18
C LYS A 86 -1.41 -12.21 0.25
N ALA A 87 -0.40 -11.62 0.86
CA ALA A 87 0.05 -12.01 2.19
C ALA A 87 -1.01 -11.71 3.26
N ILE A 88 -1.64 -10.55 3.20
CA ILE A 88 -2.67 -10.16 4.18
C ILE A 88 -3.93 -11.01 4.01
N ILE A 89 -4.40 -11.20 2.78
CA ILE A 89 -5.59 -12.03 2.54
C ILE A 89 -5.33 -13.46 3.00
N ASN A 90 -4.16 -14.01 2.71
CA ASN A 90 -3.79 -15.35 3.17
C ASN A 90 -3.76 -15.41 4.71
N ALA A 91 -3.23 -14.38 5.36
CA ALA A 91 -3.21 -14.29 6.82
C ALA A 91 -4.63 -14.23 7.40
N ILE A 92 -5.54 -13.50 6.76
CA ILE A 92 -6.95 -13.43 7.18
C ILE A 92 -7.59 -14.81 7.06
N ILE A 93 -7.40 -15.48 5.93
CA ILE A 93 -7.99 -16.81 5.69
C ILE A 93 -7.56 -17.82 6.76
N HIS A 94 -6.29 -17.78 7.15
CA HIS A 94 -5.72 -18.74 8.10
C HIS A 94 -5.79 -18.30 9.56
N ASN A 95 -6.30 -17.11 9.85
CA ASN A 95 -6.41 -16.60 11.22
C ASN A 95 -7.71 -17.09 11.86
N THR A 96 -7.62 -18.14 12.68
CA THR A 96 -8.76 -18.71 13.38
C THR A 96 -9.40 -17.75 14.40
N GLN A 97 -8.67 -16.72 14.81
CA GLN A 97 -9.13 -15.72 15.78
C GLN A 97 -9.81 -14.51 15.11
N GLU A 98 -9.84 -14.45 13.78
CA GLU A 98 -10.42 -13.31 13.08
C GLU A 98 -11.94 -13.44 12.99
N SER A 99 -12.65 -12.70 13.84
CA SER A 99 -14.11 -12.73 13.88
C SER A 99 -14.79 -12.12 12.65
N ARG A 100 -14.06 -11.26 11.92
CA ARG A 100 -14.58 -10.54 10.75
C ARG A 100 -14.21 -11.21 9.43
N LYS A 101 -13.62 -12.41 9.48
CA LYS A 101 -13.05 -13.09 8.32
C LYS A 101 -14.00 -13.17 7.14
N GLU A 102 -15.20 -13.75 7.35
CA GLU A 102 -16.15 -13.96 6.27
C GLU A 102 -16.63 -12.64 5.67
N TRP A 103 -16.93 -11.69 6.52
CA TRP A 103 -17.36 -10.36 6.09
C TRP A 103 -16.29 -9.65 5.27
N MET A 104 -15.04 -9.65 5.74
CA MET A 104 -13.95 -8.99 5.03
C MET A 104 -13.68 -9.65 3.67
N LEU A 105 -13.61 -10.98 3.64
CA LEU A 105 -13.35 -11.71 2.40
C LEU A 105 -14.45 -11.47 1.37
N GLU A 106 -15.71 -11.41 1.81
CA GLU A 106 -16.83 -11.06 0.94
C GLU A 106 -16.64 -9.69 0.30
N LYS A 107 -16.23 -8.69 1.07
CA LYS A 107 -15.98 -7.33 0.56
C LYS A 107 -14.85 -7.33 -0.48
N PHE A 108 -13.79 -8.07 -0.23
CA PHE A 108 -12.66 -8.15 -1.17
C PHE A 108 -13.02 -8.87 -2.46
N VAL A 109 -13.88 -9.87 -2.39
CA VAL A 109 -14.41 -10.54 -3.58
C VAL A 109 -15.28 -9.59 -4.40
N LYS A 110 -16.21 -8.88 -3.75
CA LYS A 110 -17.10 -7.92 -4.44
C LYS A 110 -16.31 -6.83 -5.15
N ALA A 111 -15.26 -6.33 -4.55
CA ALA A 111 -14.41 -5.32 -5.16
C ALA A 111 -13.78 -5.83 -6.46
N ARG A 112 -13.52 -7.12 -6.54
CA ARG A 112 -12.91 -7.75 -7.71
C ARG A 112 -13.89 -8.05 -8.83
N THR A 113 -15.16 -8.33 -8.52
CA THR A 113 -16.17 -8.74 -9.51
C THR A 113 -16.50 -7.67 -10.53
N ASN A 114 -16.14 -6.43 -10.30
CA ASN A 114 -16.30 -5.34 -11.28
C ASN A 114 -15.30 -5.42 -12.43
N LYS A 115 -14.40 -6.40 -12.42
CA LYS A 115 -13.38 -6.59 -13.46
C LYS A 115 -13.59 -7.91 -14.17
N THR A 116 -13.65 -7.85 -15.48
CA THR A 116 -13.78 -9.04 -16.30
C THR A 116 -12.57 -9.95 -16.12
N ASN A 117 -12.82 -11.24 -16.06
CA ASN A 117 -11.84 -12.32 -16.13
C ASN A 117 -11.03 -12.62 -14.87
N ILE A 118 -11.48 -12.23 -13.67
CA ILE A 118 -10.63 -12.47 -12.52
C ILE A 118 -11.41 -13.04 -11.35
N SER A 119 -11.07 -14.27 -11.00
CA SER A 119 -11.40 -14.86 -9.72
C SER A 119 -10.41 -14.37 -8.67
N GLY A 120 -10.87 -14.13 -7.45
CA GLY A 120 -10.00 -13.78 -6.34
C GLY A 120 -10.44 -12.52 -5.62
N TYR A 121 -9.46 -11.87 -5.00
CA TYR A 121 -9.71 -10.76 -4.09
C TYR A 121 -9.03 -9.48 -4.57
N GLN A 122 -9.66 -8.32 -4.26
CA GLN A 122 -9.00 -7.03 -4.33
C GLN A 122 -8.89 -6.48 -2.91
N PHE A 123 -7.67 -6.25 -2.44
CA PHE A 123 -7.41 -5.74 -1.10
C PHE A 123 -7.24 -4.22 -1.09
N TRP A 124 -6.37 -3.72 -1.97
CA TRP A 124 -6.08 -2.29 -2.06
C TRP A 124 -6.94 -1.60 -3.10
N GLN A 125 -7.33 -0.34 -2.83
CA GLN A 125 -7.87 0.54 -3.85
C GLN A 125 -6.77 0.83 -4.89
N HIS A 126 -7.17 1.22 -6.10
CA HIS A 126 -6.22 1.37 -7.20
C HIS A 126 -5.32 2.58 -7.09
N ASP A 127 -5.82 3.67 -6.53
CA ASP A 127 -5.11 4.94 -6.52
C ASP A 127 -4.05 4.99 -5.43
N ASN A 128 -2.90 5.58 -5.76
CA ASN A 128 -1.82 5.83 -4.81
C ASN A 128 -1.67 7.31 -4.49
N LEU A 129 -2.29 8.19 -5.29
CA LEU A 129 -2.29 9.65 -5.13
C LEU A 129 -0.88 10.22 -4.89
N PRO A 130 0.11 9.94 -5.77
CA PRO A 130 1.48 10.39 -5.53
C PRO A 130 1.60 11.90 -5.63
N ILE A 131 2.28 12.48 -4.65
CA ILE A 131 2.58 13.91 -4.58
C ILE A 131 4.09 14.05 -4.43
N GLU A 132 4.74 14.73 -5.36
CA GLU A 132 6.17 14.96 -5.27
C GLU A 132 6.48 15.93 -4.14
N VAL A 133 7.52 15.63 -3.35
CA VAL A 133 7.91 16.39 -2.19
C VAL A 133 9.10 17.28 -2.58
N PHE A 134 8.87 18.61 -2.61
CA PHE A 134 9.88 19.57 -3.06
C PHE A 134 10.51 20.35 -1.93
N THR A 135 9.82 20.54 -0.81
CA THR A 135 10.25 21.47 0.23
C THR A 135 10.30 20.80 1.60
N PRO A 136 11.20 21.29 2.49
CA PRO A 136 11.24 20.78 3.86
C PRO A 136 9.92 20.86 4.61
N SER A 137 9.11 21.88 4.34
CA SER A 137 7.81 22.04 4.99
C SER A 137 6.84 20.94 4.62
N VAL A 138 6.85 20.50 3.35
CA VAL A 138 6.00 19.36 2.91
C VAL A 138 6.45 18.08 3.59
N ILE A 139 7.76 17.85 3.65
CA ILE A 139 8.34 16.69 4.34
C ILE A 139 7.94 16.69 5.81
N ALA A 140 8.05 17.83 6.48
CA ALA A 140 7.70 17.96 7.89
C ALA A 140 6.22 17.65 8.14
N CYS A 141 5.32 18.18 7.32
CA CYS A 141 3.89 17.90 7.43
C CYS A 141 3.59 16.41 7.22
N SER A 142 4.27 15.79 6.27
CA SER A 142 4.06 14.38 5.97
C SER A 142 4.55 13.44 7.08
N LYS A 143 5.57 13.83 7.81
CA LYS A 143 6.10 13.04 8.94
C LYS A 143 5.13 12.96 10.13
N ILE A 144 4.18 13.88 10.21
CA ILE A 144 3.20 13.91 11.30
C ILE A 144 2.07 12.90 11.05
N LEU A 145 1.91 12.47 9.82
CA LEU A 145 0.95 11.46 9.46
C LEU A 145 1.41 10.08 9.94
#